data_468452286a838f0a70f568d902611396
#
_entry.id   468452286a838f0a70f568d902611396
#
_cell.length_a   1.000
_cell.length_b   1.000
_cell.length_c   1.000
_cell.angle_alpha   90.00
_cell.angle_beta   90.00
_cell.angle_gamma   90.00
#
_symmetry.space_group_name_H-M   'P 1'
#
loop_
_entity.id
_entity.type
_entity.pdbx_description
1 polymer ?
#
loop_
_entity_poly.entity_id
_entity_poly.type
_entity_poly.pdbx_seq_one_letter_code
_entity_poly.pdbx_strand_id
1 'polypeptide(L)'
;WESATNANTAVGQVNLADSTSNEWYITGVQLEAGTAASDFEFLPVDVNTTRCYRYYQKSYSYNVVVGTNTTNGLHTTDGSAGGLTTGSLYGQIDLKETMRASPTVTAFDKAGNSGKCARLNSGVSRTDNQNISIQDIIEKSFTIISEGTANAGAIDVHYQAVSEL
;
A
#
# COMPACT_ATOMS: atom_id res chain seq x y z
N TRP A 1 -8.07 -44.03 8.52
CA TRP A 1 -9.19 -43.14 8.14
C TRP A 1 -10.43 -43.63 8.91
N GLU A 2 -10.91 -42.79 9.81
CA GLU A 2 -12.12 -43.08 10.55
C GLU A 2 -13.35 -42.73 9.71
N SER A 3 -14.49 -43.40 10.02
CA SER A 3 -15.77 -43.12 9.40
C SER A 3 -16.20 -41.67 9.65
N ALA A 4 -16.45 -40.91 8.61
CA ALA A 4 -16.69 -39.47 8.66
C ALA A 4 -18.08 -39.15 9.29
N THR A 5 -18.12 -39.17 10.62
CA THR A 5 -19.16 -38.44 11.36
C THR A 5 -18.51 -37.18 11.88
N ASN A 6 -19.23 -36.05 11.90
CA ASN A 6 -18.71 -34.75 12.38
C ASN A 6 -18.09 -34.81 13.79
N ALA A 7 -18.48 -35.82 14.62
CA ALA A 7 -17.92 -36.04 15.95
C ALA A 7 -16.50 -36.66 15.94
N ASN A 8 -16.10 -37.32 14.84
CA ASN A 8 -14.84 -38.09 14.77
C ASN A 8 -13.80 -37.46 13.88
N THR A 9 -14.12 -36.37 13.17
CA THR A 9 -13.22 -35.77 12.19
C THR A 9 -12.03 -35.07 12.81
N ALA A 10 -12.15 -34.60 14.05
CA ALA A 10 -11.05 -33.99 14.80
C ALA A 10 -11.35 -34.02 16.31
N VAL A 11 -11.16 -35.18 16.96
CA VAL A 11 -11.35 -35.32 18.38
C VAL A 11 -10.41 -34.40 19.17
N GLY A 12 -10.97 -33.56 20.04
CA GLY A 12 -10.21 -32.58 20.83
C GLY A 12 -9.94 -31.24 20.14
N GLN A 13 -10.50 -31.03 18.94
CA GLN A 13 -10.42 -29.75 18.28
C GLN A 13 -11.27 -28.69 19.00
N VAL A 14 -10.68 -27.52 19.23
CA VAL A 14 -11.40 -26.34 19.70
C VAL A 14 -11.90 -25.57 18.48
N ASN A 15 -13.16 -25.14 18.51
CA ASN A 15 -13.71 -24.31 17.45
C ASN A 15 -13.13 -22.88 17.55
N LEU A 16 -12.25 -22.52 16.63
CA LEU A 16 -11.66 -21.18 16.57
C LEU A 16 -12.69 -20.07 16.32
N ALA A 17 -13.81 -20.40 15.68
CA ALA A 17 -14.85 -19.45 15.28
C ALA A 17 -15.99 -19.30 16.30
N ASP A 18 -15.88 -19.86 17.52
CA ASP A 18 -16.93 -19.77 18.54
C ASP A 18 -16.92 -18.44 19.31
N SER A 19 -15.87 -17.66 19.20
CA SER A 19 -15.73 -16.32 19.81
C SER A 19 -14.92 -15.39 18.92
N THR A 20 -15.36 -14.13 18.83
CA THR A 20 -14.60 -13.07 18.14
C THR A 20 -13.32 -12.65 18.87
N SER A 21 -13.13 -13.13 20.10
CA SER A 21 -11.94 -12.91 20.91
C SER A 21 -10.88 -14.01 20.74
N ASN A 22 -11.19 -15.05 19.98
CA ASN A 22 -10.23 -16.10 19.67
C ASN A 22 -9.21 -15.60 18.65
N GLU A 23 -7.96 -15.89 18.90
CA GLU A 23 -6.84 -15.52 18.05
C GLU A 23 -6.05 -16.77 17.68
N TRP A 24 -5.51 -16.75 16.48
CA TRP A 24 -4.67 -17.82 15.97
C TRP A 24 -3.40 -17.24 15.38
N TYR A 25 -2.27 -17.75 15.81
CA TYR A 25 -0.97 -17.28 15.36
C TYR A 25 -0.21 -18.42 14.69
N ILE A 26 0.38 -18.14 13.54
CA ILE A 26 1.29 -19.04 12.84
C ILE A 26 2.61 -18.34 12.58
N THR A 27 3.71 -19.05 12.80
CA THR A 27 5.05 -18.58 12.49
C THR A 27 5.92 -19.75 12.03
N GLY A 28 7.08 -19.46 11.45
CA GLY A 28 8.00 -20.50 10.99
C GLY A 28 7.49 -21.31 9.80
N VAL A 29 6.67 -20.68 8.93
CA VAL A 29 6.21 -21.31 7.68
C VAL A 29 7.17 -20.95 6.55
N GLN A 30 7.72 -21.94 5.91
CA GLN A 30 8.59 -21.80 4.74
C GLN A 30 8.02 -22.62 3.59
N LEU A 31 7.88 -21.98 2.42
CA LEU A 31 7.52 -22.65 1.16
C LEU A 31 8.71 -22.58 0.22
N GLU A 32 9.19 -23.73 -0.21
CA GLU A 32 10.33 -23.83 -1.12
C GLU A 32 10.05 -24.83 -2.24
N ALA A 33 10.68 -24.60 -3.38
CA ALA A 33 10.70 -25.57 -4.48
C ALA A 33 11.86 -26.56 -4.26
N GLY A 34 11.54 -27.84 -4.11
CA GLY A 34 12.54 -28.88 -3.89
C GLY A 34 11.93 -30.24 -3.64
N THR A 35 12.78 -31.28 -3.56
CA THR A 35 12.38 -32.65 -3.27
C THR A 35 12.45 -33.00 -1.78
N ALA A 36 13.07 -32.14 -0.98
CA ALA A 36 13.20 -32.27 0.47
C ALA A 36 13.18 -30.90 1.11
N ALA A 37 12.60 -30.78 2.32
CA ALA A 37 12.62 -29.55 3.07
C ALA A 37 14.05 -29.22 3.53
N SER A 38 14.45 -27.97 3.39
CA SER A 38 15.67 -27.41 3.97
C SER A 38 15.44 -26.92 5.40
N ASP A 39 16.52 -26.60 6.10
CA ASP A 39 16.42 -25.94 7.40
C ASP A 39 15.73 -24.58 7.24
N PHE A 40 14.92 -24.20 8.24
CA PHE A 40 14.20 -22.92 8.22
C PHE A 40 15.18 -21.75 8.16
N GLU A 41 15.02 -20.89 7.14
CA GLU A 41 15.87 -19.72 6.92
C GLU A 41 15.39 -18.55 7.82
N PHE A 42 16.12 -18.28 8.90
CA PHE A 42 15.90 -17.10 9.73
C PHE A 42 16.55 -15.86 9.08
N LEU A 43 15.74 -15.03 8.48
CA LEU A 43 16.20 -13.73 7.97
C LEU A 43 15.96 -12.62 9.00
N PRO A 44 16.89 -11.67 9.16
CA PRO A 44 16.62 -10.43 9.87
C PRO A 44 15.39 -9.73 9.31
N VAL A 45 14.59 -9.10 10.20
CA VAL A 45 13.29 -8.48 9.83
C VAL A 45 13.46 -7.40 8.76
N ASP A 46 14.54 -6.63 8.82
CA ASP A 46 14.88 -5.59 7.85
C ASP A 46 15.12 -6.18 6.44
N VAL A 47 15.88 -7.28 6.35
CA VAL A 47 16.12 -7.99 5.09
C VAL A 47 14.81 -8.52 4.51
N ASN A 48 13.98 -9.13 5.35
CA ASN A 48 12.68 -9.65 4.93
C ASN A 48 11.75 -8.52 4.45
N THR A 49 11.71 -7.40 5.17
CA THR A 49 10.94 -6.23 4.81
C THR A 49 11.37 -5.66 3.46
N THR A 50 12.67 -5.54 3.24
CA THR A 50 13.22 -5.08 1.95
C THR A 50 12.83 -6.00 0.80
N ARG A 51 12.87 -7.32 1.01
CA ARG A 51 12.39 -8.31 0.03
C ARG A 51 10.89 -8.13 -0.26
N CYS A 52 10.07 -7.87 0.75
CA CYS A 52 8.64 -7.62 0.59
C CYS A 52 8.36 -6.33 -0.20
N TYR A 53 9.15 -5.29 -0.02
CA TYR A 53 9.01 -4.04 -0.76
C TYR A 53 9.20 -4.18 -2.27
N ARG A 54 9.83 -5.24 -2.75
CA ARG A 54 9.93 -5.52 -4.18
C ARG A 54 8.59 -5.90 -4.81
N TYR A 55 7.59 -6.25 -4.00
CA TYR A 55 6.27 -6.70 -4.46
C TYR A 55 5.15 -5.79 -4.02
N TYR A 56 5.28 -5.20 -2.84
CA TYR A 56 4.23 -4.38 -2.25
C TYR A 56 4.80 -3.22 -1.45
N GLN A 57 4.37 -2.02 -1.78
CA GLN A 57 4.69 -0.80 -1.02
C GLN A 57 3.44 0.04 -0.81
N LYS A 58 3.39 0.73 0.30
CA LYS A 58 2.36 1.72 0.60
C LYS A 58 2.95 2.91 1.34
N SER A 59 2.31 4.08 1.19
CA SER A 59 2.66 5.26 1.96
C SER A 59 2.19 5.18 3.41
N TYR A 60 1.06 4.54 3.65
CA TYR A 60 0.49 4.34 4.99
C TYR A 60 1.48 3.69 5.96
N SER A 61 1.36 4.02 7.25
CA SER A 61 2.07 3.29 8.31
C SER A 61 1.72 1.79 8.29
N TYR A 62 2.60 0.94 8.81
CA TYR A 62 2.47 -0.53 8.68
C TYR A 62 1.13 -1.07 9.13
N ASN A 63 0.65 -0.63 10.27
CA ASN A 63 -0.58 -1.09 10.92
C ASN A 63 -1.85 -0.38 10.42
N VAL A 64 -1.74 0.52 9.44
CA VAL A 64 -2.89 1.25 8.89
C VAL A 64 -3.36 0.57 7.61
N VAL A 65 -4.62 0.24 7.56
CA VAL A 65 -5.25 -0.34 6.35
C VAL A 65 -5.31 0.71 5.25
N VAL A 66 -5.04 0.30 4.01
CA VAL A 66 -5.15 1.18 2.83
C VAL A 66 -6.59 1.66 2.67
N GLY A 67 -6.78 2.94 2.36
CA GLY A 67 -8.10 3.57 2.26
C GLY A 67 -8.67 4.05 3.61
N THR A 68 -7.89 3.97 4.71
CA THR A 68 -8.29 4.55 5.99
C THR A 68 -8.17 6.08 5.96
N ASN A 69 -9.13 6.77 6.55
CA ASN A 69 -9.04 8.22 6.79
C ASN A 69 -7.94 8.52 7.82
N THR A 70 -6.81 9.01 7.36
CA THR A 70 -5.64 9.30 8.19
C THR A 70 -4.67 10.23 7.47
N THR A 71 -3.83 10.90 8.24
CA THR A 71 -2.66 11.63 7.73
C THR A 71 -1.34 10.87 7.94
N ASN A 72 -1.39 9.71 8.61
CA ASN A 72 -0.20 8.92 8.91
C ASN A 72 0.39 8.28 7.64
N GLY A 73 1.57 8.76 7.24
CA GLY A 73 2.24 8.34 6.01
C GLY A 73 1.75 9.07 4.76
N LEU A 74 0.98 10.15 4.92
CA LEU A 74 0.58 11.00 3.81
C LEU A 74 1.81 11.58 3.12
N HIS A 75 1.88 11.42 1.81
CA HIS A 75 2.94 11.99 1.00
C HIS A 75 2.47 13.34 0.45
N THR A 76 3.25 14.38 0.75
CA THR A 76 3.01 15.74 0.25
C THR A 76 4.08 16.07 -0.78
N THR A 77 3.66 16.42 -1.99
CA THR A 77 4.56 16.97 -3.00
C THR A 77 4.32 18.45 -3.12
N ASP A 78 5.39 19.24 -3.11
CA ASP A 78 5.30 20.64 -3.50
C ASP A 78 5.02 20.69 -5.00
N GLY A 79 3.77 20.97 -5.36
CA GLY A 79 3.38 21.14 -6.73
C GLY A 79 4.08 22.35 -7.32
N SER A 80 5.15 22.14 -8.05
CA SER A 80 5.71 23.19 -8.90
C SER A 80 4.67 23.50 -9.96
N ALA A 81 3.98 24.61 -9.81
CA ALA A 81 3.22 25.21 -10.88
C ALA A 81 4.25 25.67 -11.94
N GLY A 82 4.64 24.79 -12.82
CA GLY A 82 5.52 25.11 -13.94
C GLY A 82 4.86 26.08 -14.89
N GLY A 83 4.75 27.35 -14.50
CA GLY A 83 4.38 28.46 -15.39
C GLY A 83 3.10 28.33 -16.21
N LEU A 84 2.29 27.31 -15.98
CA LEU A 84 1.08 27.05 -16.75
C LEU A 84 -0.09 27.77 -16.08
N THR A 85 -0.77 28.58 -16.84
CA THR A 85 -1.98 29.34 -16.46
C THR A 85 -3.20 28.45 -16.17
N THR A 86 -3.05 27.14 -16.30
CA THR A 86 -4.07 26.13 -16.00
C THR A 86 -3.48 25.17 -14.96
N GLY A 87 -3.81 25.41 -13.75
CA GLY A 87 -3.49 24.81 -12.48
C GLY A 87 -3.23 23.32 -12.31
N SER A 88 -2.53 22.64 -13.21
CA SER A 88 -2.05 21.28 -12.99
C SER A 88 -0.84 21.29 -12.05
N LEU A 89 -0.89 20.45 -11.01
CA LEU A 89 0.22 20.20 -10.11
C LEU A 89 0.86 18.86 -10.46
N TYR A 90 2.18 18.82 -10.46
CA TYR A 90 2.98 17.65 -10.74
C TYR A 90 3.79 17.28 -9.52
N GLY A 91 3.92 16.00 -9.27
CA GLY A 91 4.81 15.50 -8.24
C GLY A 91 5.37 14.15 -8.63
N GLN A 92 6.64 13.92 -8.34
CA GLN A 92 7.26 12.60 -8.47
C GLN A 92 7.29 11.94 -7.09
N ILE A 93 6.99 10.66 -7.07
CA ILE A 93 7.08 9.83 -5.87
C ILE A 93 8.08 8.72 -6.14
N ASP A 94 9.15 8.70 -5.34
CA ASP A 94 10.12 7.63 -5.33
C ASP A 94 9.66 6.51 -4.37
N LEU A 95 9.77 5.28 -4.83
CA LEU A 95 9.49 4.10 -4.04
C LEU A 95 10.66 3.78 -3.10
N LYS A 96 10.37 3.22 -1.94
CA LYS A 96 11.37 2.86 -0.91
C LYS A 96 12.42 1.89 -1.44
N GLU A 97 11.98 0.93 -2.25
CA GLU A 97 12.82 -0.06 -2.89
C GLU A 97 12.41 -0.25 -4.35
N THR A 98 13.35 -0.63 -5.20
CA THR A 98 13.05 -0.99 -6.59
C THR A 98 12.15 -2.21 -6.63
N MET A 99 10.98 -2.06 -7.21
CA MET A 99 10.02 -3.16 -7.33
C MET A 99 10.46 -4.18 -8.39
N ARG A 100 9.91 -5.36 -8.32
CA ARG A 100 10.26 -6.46 -9.22
C ARG A 100 9.92 -6.18 -10.69
N ALA A 101 8.82 -5.49 -10.89
CA ALA A 101 8.36 -5.02 -12.20
C ALA A 101 7.64 -3.68 -11.99
N SER A 102 7.34 -3.00 -13.08
CA SER A 102 6.54 -1.78 -13.06
C SER A 102 5.20 -2.03 -12.34
N PRO A 103 4.93 -1.35 -11.22
CA PRO A 103 3.80 -1.68 -10.36
C PRO A 103 2.47 -1.14 -10.89
N THR A 104 1.38 -1.76 -10.46
CA THR A 104 0.07 -1.12 -10.45
C THR A 104 0.00 -0.18 -9.25
N VAL A 105 -0.22 1.11 -9.50
CA VAL A 105 -0.29 2.13 -8.44
C VAL A 105 -1.73 2.61 -8.28
N THR A 106 -2.21 2.62 -7.04
CA THR A 106 -3.50 3.21 -6.66
C THR A 106 -3.27 4.35 -5.69
N ALA A 107 -3.81 5.52 -6.01
CA ALA A 107 -3.76 6.69 -5.14
C ALA A 107 -5.02 6.80 -4.27
N PHE A 108 -4.89 7.44 -3.12
CA PHE A 108 -5.99 7.75 -2.21
C PHE A 108 -5.78 9.16 -1.62
N ASP A 109 -6.86 9.89 -1.43
CA ASP A 109 -6.79 11.11 -0.63
C ASP A 109 -6.70 10.79 0.89
N LYS A 110 -6.56 11.81 1.73
CA LYS A 110 -6.49 11.59 3.18
C LYS A 110 -7.79 11.05 3.78
N ALA A 111 -8.94 11.25 3.12
CA ALA A 111 -10.23 10.71 3.54
C ALA A 111 -10.41 9.23 3.18
N GLY A 112 -9.49 8.67 2.36
CA GLY A 112 -9.49 7.28 1.93
C GLY A 112 -10.19 7.04 0.60
N ASN A 113 -10.56 8.09 -0.15
CA ASN A 113 -11.20 7.94 -1.45
C ASN A 113 -10.18 7.46 -2.50
N SER A 114 -10.46 6.33 -3.14
CA SER A 114 -9.62 5.71 -4.17
C SER A 114 -9.63 6.52 -5.48
N GLY A 115 -8.46 6.61 -6.15
CA GLY A 115 -8.30 7.37 -7.38
C GLY A 115 -8.36 8.89 -7.16
N LYS A 116 -8.10 9.35 -5.95
CA LYS A 116 -8.20 10.74 -5.55
C LYS A 116 -6.95 11.22 -4.81
N CYS A 117 -6.82 12.54 -4.73
CA CYS A 117 -5.84 13.22 -3.89
C CYS A 117 -6.47 14.38 -3.14
N ALA A 118 -5.75 14.98 -2.22
CA ALA A 118 -6.08 16.28 -1.68
C ALA A 118 -5.17 17.35 -2.28
N ARG A 119 -5.70 18.53 -2.55
CA ARG A 119 -4.93 19.68 -3.04
C ARG A 119 -4.90 20.78 -2.00
N LEU A 120 -3.73 21.34 -1.79
CA LEU A 120 -3.55 22.56 -1.02
C LEU A 120 -3.62 23.75 -1.97
N ASN A 121 -4.70 24.51 -1.93
CA ASN A 121 -4.87 25.70 -2.73
C ASN A 121 -4.38 26.94 -1.94
N SER A 122 -3.46 27.72 -2.52
CA SER A 122 -3.02 29.04 -2.00
C SER A 122 -2.75 29.10 -0.49
N GLY A 123 -2.12 28.07 0.07
CA GLY A 123 -1.55 28.14 1.41
C GLY A 123 -2.49 27.97 2.60
N VAL A 124 -3.78 27.72 2.43
CA VAL A 124 -4.69 27.74 3.59
C VAL A 124 -5.66 26.57 3.71
N SER A 125 -6.10 25.94 2.63
CA SER A 125 -7.11 24.90 2.72
C SER A 125 -6.79 23.68 1.84
N ARG A 126 -6.82 22.51 2.46
CA ARG A 126 -6.73 21.23 1.77
C ARG A 126 -8.12 20.78 1.36
N THR A 127 -8.29 20.51 0.08
CA THR A 127 -9.55 20.00 -0.47
C THR A 127 -9.33 18.56 -0.91
N ASP A 128 -10.02 17.64 -0.26
CA ASP A 128 -10.04 16.22 -0.60
C ASP A 128 -10.85 15.95 -1.89
N ASN A 129 -10.83 14.70 -2.35
CA ASN A 129 -11.62 14.21 -3.47
C ASN A 129 -11.30 14.89 -4.81
N GLN A 130 -10.05 15.35 -4.99
CA GLN A 130 -9.58 15.92 -6.23
C GLN A 130 -9.11 14.83 -7.20
N ASN A 131 -9.29 15.04 -8.50
CA ASN A 131 -8.85 14.10 -9.51
C ASN A 131 -7.32 14.01 -9.53
N ILE A 132 -6.81 12.81 -9.69
CA ILE A 132 -5.39 12.52 -9.85
C ILE A 132 -5.19 11.58 -11.03
N SER A 133 -4.14 11.82 -11.78
CA SER A 133 -3.61 10.92 -12.80
C SER A 133 -2.24 10.40 -12.35
N ILE A 134 -1.97 9.15 -12.60
CA ILE A 134 -0.68 8.51 -12.30
C ILE A 134 -0.05 8.16 -13.63
N GLN A 135 1.18 8.61 -13.85
CA GLN A 135 1.90 8.48 -15.13
C GLN A 135 3.35 8.07 -14.88
N ASP A 136 4.08 7.75 -15.95
CA ASP A 136 5.51 7.44 -15.93
C ASP A 136 5.87 6.40 -14.85
N ILE A 137 5.06 5.35 -14.75
CA ILE A 137 5.23 4.31 -13.75
C ILE A 137 6.40 3.41 -14.16
N ILE A 138 7.44 3.41 -13.35
CA ILE A 138 8.59 2.51 -13.46
C ILE A 138 8.80 1.78 -12.13
N GLU A 139 9.73 0.86 -12.08
CA GLU A 139 9.99 0.00 -10.91
C GLU A 139 10.40 0.78 -9.67
N LYS A 140 10.86 2.01 -9.82
CA LYS A 140 11.41 2.83 -8.73
C LYS A 140 10.63 4.10 -8.42
N SER A 141 9.82 4.57 -9.35
CA SER A 141 9.08 5.83 -9.18
C SER A 141 7.86 5.92 -10.06
N PHE A 142 7.02 6.89 -9.78
CA PHE A 142 5.89 7.28 -10.63
C PHE A 142 5.61 8.77 -10.48
N THR A 143 4.97 9.34 -11.49
CA THR A 143 4.53 10.74 -11.50
C THR A 143 3.06 10.82 -11.16
N ILE A 144 2.70 11.77 -10.30
CA ILE A 144 1.30 12.13 -10.01
C ILE A 144 0.99 13.50 -10.61
N ILE A 145 -0.19 13.62 -11.17
CA ILE A 145 -0.70 14.87 -11.74
C ILE A 145 -2.09 15.11 -11.18
N SER A 146 -2.30 16.26 -10.57
CA SER A 146 -3.64 16.68 -10.17
C SER A 146 -4.06 17.90 -10.97
N GLU A 147 -5.11 17.76 -11.75
CA GLU A 147 -5.70 18.83 -12.54
C GLU A 147 -6.68 19.66 -11.70
N GLY A 148 -6.73 20.98 -11.93
CA GLY A 148 -7.67 21.87 -11.25
C GLY A 148 -7.39 23.32 -11.53
N THR A 149 -8.32 24.18 -11.13
CA THR A 149 -8.21 25.62 -11.31
C THR A 149 -7.22 26.23 -10.33
N ALA A 150 -6.22 26.85 -10.90
CA ALA A 150 -5.28 27.87 -10.42
C ALA A 150 -4.84 27.93 -8.94
N ASN A 151 -3.61 28.29 -8.83
CA ASN A 151 -2.76 28.75 -7.73
C ASN A 151 -1.96 27.63 -7.08
N ALA A 152 -0.66 27.86 -7.18
CA ALA A 152 0.41 27.01 -6.65
C ALA A 152 0.05 26.45 -5.27
N GLY A 153 0.17 25.15 -5.16
CA GLY A 153 -0.11 24.45 -3.92
C GLY A 153 0.61 23.11 -3.91
N ALA A 154 0.28 22.28 -2.97
CA ALA A 154 0.79 20.93 -2.84
C ALA A 154 -0.26 19.88 -3.19
N ILE A 155 0.19 18.69 -3.55
CA ILE A 155 -0.64 17.50 -3.64
C ILE A 155 -0.36 16.64 -2.41
N ASP A 156 -1.40 16.30 -1.70
CA ASP A 156 -1.35 15.30 -0.64
C ASP A 156 -1.98 14.00 -1.14
N VAL A 157 -1.26 12.92 -1.01
CA VAL A 157 -1.70 11.63 -1.50
C VAL A 157 -1.17 10.49 -0.64
N HIS A 158 -2.01 9.50 -0.43
CA HIS A 158 -1.58 8.15 -0.09
C HIS A 158 -1.49 7.31 -1.34
N TYR A 159 -0.65 6.29 -1.31
CA TYR A 159 -0.56 5.34 -2.41
C TYR A 159 -0.36 3.91 -1.92
N GLN A 160 -0.70 3.01 -2.80
CA GLN A 160 -0.37 1.59 -2.78
C GLN A 160 0.23 1.24 -4.13
N ALA A 161 1.37 0.57 -4.13
CA ALA A 161 2.05 0.06 -5.31
C ALA A 161 2.18 -1.46 -5.19
N VAL A 162 1.71 -2.19 -6.19
CA VAL A 162 1.69 -3.66 -6.22
C VAL A 162 2.35 -4.13 -7.50
N SER A 163 3.35 -5.00 -7.36
CA SER A 163 3.99 -5.70 -8.48
C SER A 163 3.80 -7.19 -8.25
N GLU A 164 2.88 -7.80 -8.97
CA GLU A 164 2.58 -9.22 -8.82
C GLU A 164 3.71 -10.13 -9.29
N LEU A 165 3.66 -11.39 -8.82
CA LEU A 165 4.59 -12.47 -9.16
C LEU A 165 4.48 -12.92 -10.62
#